data_ef5281a262f1bb85ce3aacb497f0d5d4
#
_entry.id   ef5281a262f1bb85ce3aacb497f0d5d4
#
_cell.length_a   1.000
_cell.length_b   1.000
_cell.length_c   1.000
_cell.angle_alpha   90.00
_cell.angle_beta   90.00
_cell.angle_gamma   90.00
#
_symmetry.space_group_name_H-M   'P 1'
#
loop_
_entity.id
_entity.type
_entity.pdbx_description
1 polymer ?
#
loop_
_entity_poly.entity_id
_entity_poly.type
_entity_poly.pdbx_seq_one_letter_code
_entity_poly.pdbx_strand_id
1 'polypeptide(L)'
;KPLYRVDASNLEKYSEFLSAGQIAMLKRYPDSWYLDVYPSRRTVAYPEDIYAASLENAQTASLTPDGNGVLNCRRTSPFAIPENGLHGIWNHMLRYRGEAIERTIGQVAPRPDGDYTMVRIEEQVMWRYNREGMTSATSDNVLAKFYQGVISPPRLAGVKLHVHETLDQAKDPRQAWVYNAGLRRVRRAPQVAFDNPGTASDGQRTNDQFDMFNGSPERYNWKLIGRSEMIVPYNCYKAHNAEVDPDSMIRAGHLNPDLLRYEHHRVWKVEATVKDGT
;
A
#
# COMPACT_ATOMS: atom_id res chain seq x y z
N LYS A 1 -14.01 13.17 19.47
CA LYS A 1 -13.31 12.73 20.68
C LYS A 1 -13.06 11.23 20.54
N PRO A 2 -11.84 10.72 20.86
CA PRO A 2 -11.58 9.29 20.87
C PRO A 2 -12.40 8.60 21.97
N LEU A 3 -12.68 7.32 21.78
CA LEU A 3 -13.30 6.46 22.77
C LEU A 3 -12.32 6.14 23.91
N TYR A 4 -11.09 5.81 23.49
CA TYR A 4 -9.99 5.51 24.41
C TYR A 4 -8.65 5.66 23.67
N ARG A 5 -7.56 5.64 24.44
CA ARG A 5 -6.18 5.65 23.95
C ARG A 5 -5.51 4.32 24.27
N VAL A 6 -4.75 3.82 23.30
CA VAL A 6 -3.82 2.71 23.50
C VAL A 6 -2.41 3.28 23.52
N ASP A 7 -1.66 3.00 24.57
CA ASP A 7 -0.28 3.40 24.77
C ASP A 7 0.52 2.27 25.47
N ALA A 8 1.77 2.54 25.79
CA ALA A 8 2.64 1.54 26.42
C ALA A 8 2.10 1.02 27.77
N SER A 9 1.35 1.85 28.51
CA SER A 9 0.86 1.51 29.86
C SER A 9 -0.29 0.49 29.84
N ASN A 10 -1.04 0.43 28.74
CA ASN A 10 -2.20 -0.46 28.61
C ASN A 10 -2.10 -1.41 27.40
N LEU A 11 -0.91 -1.54 26.80
CA LEU A 11 -0.63 -2.35 25.62
C LEU A 11 -1.17 -3.78 25.74
N GLU A 12 -0.93 -4.44 26.87
CA GLU A 12 -1.31 -5.85 27.06
C GLU A 12 -2.82 -6.07 26.92
N LYS A 13 -3.63 -5.12 27.36
CA LYS A 13 -5.09 -5.17 27.27
C LYS A 13 -5.60 -5.20 25.81
N TYR A 14 -4.86 -4.60 24.90
CA TYR A 14 -5.27 -4.43 23.49
C TYR A 14 -4.41 -5.20 22.51
N SER A 15 -3.43 -5.98 22.97
CA SER A 15 -2.42 -6.65 22.14
C SER A 15 -3.02 -7.54 21.06
N GLU A 16 -4.14 -8.20 21.31
CA GLU A 16 -4.83 -9.06 20.35
C GLU A 16 -5.40 -8.31 19.14
N PHE A 17 -5.68 -7.00 19.29
CA PHE A 17 -6.20 -6.14 18.23
C PHE A 17 -5.11 -5.37 17.49
N LEU A 18 -3.85 -5.53 17.86
CA LEU A 18 -2.73 -4.78 17.28
C LEU A 18 -1.90 -5.65 16.34
N SER A 19 -1.33 -5.00 15.34
CA SER A 19 -0.29 -5.61 14.52
C SER A 19 1.04 -5.67 15.29
N ALA A 20 1.92 -6.60 14.88
CA ALA A 20 3.27 -6.69 15.45
C ALA A 20 4.05 -5.37 15.33
N GLY A 21 3.86 -4.62 14.24
CA GLY A 21 4.46 -3.30 14.05
C GLY A 21 3.95 -2.25 15.04
N GLN A 22 2.64 -2.22 15.31
CA GLN A 22 2.07 -1.31 16.32
C GLN A 22 2.56 -1.63 17.73
N ILE A 23 2.65 -2.92 18.07
CA ILE A 23 3.22 -3.37 19.35
C ILE A 23 4.68 -2.94 19.47
N ALA A 24 5.48 -3.12 18.43
CA ALA A 24 6.87 -2.70 18.40
C ALA A 24 7.02 -1.18 18.56
N MET A 25 6.15 -0.40 17.91
CA MET A 25 6.13 1.06 18.02
C MET A 25 5.82 1.53 19.44
N LEU A 26 4.79 0.96 20.08
CA LEU A 26 4.43 1.28 21.48
C LEU A 26 5.55 0.94 22.46
N LYS A 27 6.26 -0.17 22.25
CA LYS A 27 7.42 -0.55 23.08
C LYS A 27 8.63 0.33 22.84
N ARG A 28 8.87 0.78 21.59
CA ARG A 28 10.02 1.59 21.22
C ARG A 28 9.88 3.05 21.59
N TYR A 29 8.66 3.58 21.55
CA TYR A 29 8.36 5.00 21.78
C TYR A 29 7.27 5.15 22.86
N PRO A 30 7.51 4.67 24.11
CA PRO A 30 6.47 4.57 25.12
C PRO A 30 5.91 5.94 25.57
N ASP A 31 6.72 7.00 25.46
CA ASP A 31 6.37 8.34 25.92
C ASP A 31 5.80 9.25 24.84
N SER A 32 5.93 8.84 23.55
CA SER A 32 5.59 9.73 22.42
C SER A 32 4.67 9.12 21.38
N TRP A 33 4.48 7.80 21.39
CA TRP A 33 3.61 7.09 20.46
C TRP A 33 2.38 6.50 21.16
N TYR A 34 1.22 6.71 20.59
CA TYR A 34 -0.06 6.16 21.04
C TYR A 34 -1.07 6.09 19.90
N LEU A 35 -2.15 5.36 20.12
CA LEU A 35 -3.25 5.22 19.18
C LEU A 35 -4.54 5.75 19.82
N ASP A 36 -5.07 6.84 19.31
CA ASP A 36 -6.40 7.33 19.68
C ASP A 36 -7.47 6.59 18.86
N VAL A 37 -8.26 5.77 19.54
CA VAL A 37 -9.27 4.91 18.92
C VAL A 37 -10.63 5.59 18.94
N TYR A 38 -11.25 5.67 17.78
CA TYR A 38 -12.55 6.33 17.55
C TYR A 38 -13.62 5.32 17.18
N PRO A 39 -14.91 5.71 17.25
CA PRO A 39 -15.99 4.88 16.73
C PRO A 39 -15.77 4.54 15.25
N SER A 40 -15.95 3.27 14.90
CA SER A 40 -15.85 2.80 13.50
C SER A 40 -16.93 3.43 12.65
N ARG A 41 -16.56 3.87 11.45
CA ARG A 41 -17.45 4.52 10.49
C ARG A 41 -17.32 3.91 9.11
N ARG A 42 -18.43 3.73 8.44
CA ARG A 42 -18.42 3.51 6.99
C ARG A 42 -18.53 4.88 6.30
N THR A 43 -17.43 5.41 5.81
CA THR A 43 -17.36 6.75 5.20
C THR A 43 -17.32 6.73 3.69
N VAL A 44 -17.09 5.55 3.08
CA VAL A 44 -17.00 5.37 1.64
C VAL A 44 -17.84 4.17 1.23
N ALA A 45 -18.64 4.34 0.16
CA ALA A 45 -19.26 3.28 -0.60
C ALA A 45 -18.61 3.21 -1.98
N TYR A 46 -18.49 2.01 -2.53
CA TYR A 46 -18.10 1.85 -3.92
C TYR A 46 -19.27 2.19 -4.86
N PRO A 47 -18.99 2.55 -6.12
CA PRO A 47 -20.02 2.60 -7.16
C PRO A 47 -20.76 1.26 -7.30
N GLU A 48 -22.04 1.29 -7.67
CA GLU A 48 -22.90 0.09 -7.77
C GLU A 48 -22.35 -0.96 -8.73
N ASP A 49 -21.73 -0.55 -9.83
CA ASP A 49 -21.12 -1.44 -10.81
C ASP A 49 -19.89 -2.19 -10.26
N ILE A 50 -19.22 -1.64 -9.22
CA ILE A 50 -18.14 -2.32 -8.51
C ILE A 50 -18.69 -3.40 -7.58
N TYR A 51 -19.83 -3.16 -6.94
CA TYR A 51 -20.52 -4.21 -6.18
C TYR A 51 -21.01 -5.33 -7.11
N ALA A 52 -21.60 -4.98 -8.26
CA ALA A 52 -22.01 -5.95 -9.26
C ALA A 52 -20.81 -6.78 -9.78
N ALA A 53 -19.68 -6.13 -10.08
CA ALA A 53 -18.46 -6.81 -10.48
C ALA A 53 -17.92 -7.75 -9.37
N SER A 54 -18.02 -7.35 -8.11
CA SER A 54 -17.60 -8.21 -6.99
C SER A 54 -18.47 -9.47 -6.86
N LEU A 55 -19.78 -9.36 -7.09
CA LEU A 55 -20.70 -10.50 -7.09
C LEU A 55 -20.43 -11.46 -8.26
N GLU A 56 -20.15 -10.92 -9.45
CA GLU A 56 -19.78 -11.72 -10.62
C GLU A 56 -18.45 -12.44 -10.38
N ASN A 57 -17.42 -11.71 -9.91
CA ASN A 57 -16.11 -12.28 -9.58
C ASN A 57 -16.21 -13.42 -8.57
N ALA A 58 -17.11 -13.33 -7.59
CA ALA A 58 -17.31 -14.38 -6.60
C ALA A 58 -17.73 -15.73 -7.21
N GLN A 59 -18.28 -15.72 -8.43
CA GLN A 59 -18.74 -16.92 -9.14
C GLN A 59 -17.76 -17.37 -10.22
N THR A 60 -16.97 -16.45 -10.79
CA THR A 60 -16.18 -16.70 -12.01
C THR A 60 -14.68 -16.63 -11.78
N ALA A 61 -14.21 -15.85 -10.80
CA ALA A 61 -12.79 -15.63 -10.60
C ALA A 61 -12.06 -16.89 -10.13
N SER A 62 -10.88 -17.09 -10.68
CA SER A 62 -9.96 -18.16 -10.28
C SER A 62 -8.51 -17.69 -10.35
N LEU A 63 -7.61 -18.40 -9.68
CA LEU A 63 -6.17 -18.20 -9.85
C LEU A 63 -5.69 -18.90 -11.12
N THR A 64 -4.57 -18.42 -11.66
CA THR A 64 -3.77 -19.20 -12.61
C THR A 64 -3.27 -20.49 -11.92
N PRO A 65 -2.91 -21.56 -12.66
CA PRO A 65 -2.44 -22.81 -12.05
C PRO A 65 -1.23 -22.67 -11.11
N ASP A 66 -0.38 -21.68 -11.36
CA ASP A 66 0.79 -21.33 -10.55
C ASP A 66 0.50 -20.31 -9.43
N GLY A 67 -0.71 -19.75 -9.39
CA GLY A 67 -1.13 -18.75 -8.42
C GLY A 67 -0.58 -17.32 -8.67
N ASN A 68 0.17 -17.10 -9.74
CA ASN A 68 0.82 -15.83 -10.04
C ASN A 68 -0.03 -14.85 -10.85
N GLY A 69 -1.26 -15.22 -11.15
CA GLY A 69 -2.23 -14.40 -11.86
C GLY A 69 -3.66 -14.76 -11.48
N VAL A 70 -4.59 -14.00 -12.02
CA VAL A 70 -6.03 -14.18 -11.84
C VAL A 70 -6.75 -14.27 -13.18
N LEU A 71 -7.77 -15.10 -13.24
CA LEU A 71 -8.57 -15.38 -14.43
C LEU A 71 -10.03 -15.04 -14.17
N ASN A 72 -10.77 -14.73 -15.24
CA ASN A 72 -12.22 -14.56 -15.24
C ASN A 72 -12.75 -13.57 -14.20
N CYS A 73 -12.01 -12.50 -13.97
CA CYS A 73 -12.39 -11.45 -13.02
C CYS A 73 -12.26 -10.06 -13.64
N ARG A 74 -12.90 -9.08 -13.04
CA ARG A 74 -12.93 -7.70 -13.51
C ARG A 74 -12.97 -6.67 -12.40
N ARG A 75 -12.35 -5.52 -12.65
CA ARG A 75 -12.47 -4.21 -12.01
C ARG A 75 -12.19 -4.11 -10.51
N THR A 76 -12.31 -5.17 -9.73
CA THR A 76 -12.17 -5.13 -8.26
C THR A 76 -11.62 -6.43 -7.73
N SER A 77 -11.59 -6.57 -6.40
CA SER A 77 -11.15 -7.79 -5.71
C SER A 77 -11.81 -9.04 -6.27
N PRO A 78 -11.03 -10.07 -6.63
CA PRO A 78 -11.57 -11.24 -7.30
C PRO A 78 -12.34 -12.18 -6.38
N PHE A 79 -12.00 -12.27 -5.09
CA PHE A 79 -12.52 -13.31 -4.19
C PHE A 79 -13.30 -12.67 -3.03
N ALA A 80 -14.64 -12.61 -3.13
CA ALA A 80 -15.49 -12.00 -2.09
C ALA A 80 -15.30 -12.65 -0.71
N ILE A 81 -15.06 -13.97 -0.68
CA ILE A 81 -14.71 -14.73 0.52
C ILE A 81 -13.42 -15.46 0.21
N PRO A 82 -12.26 -14.98 0.70
CA PRO A 82 -10.98 -15.65 0.45
C PRO A 82 -10.94 -16.98 1.19
N GLU A 83 -10.48 -18.05 0.50
CA GLU A 83 -10.35 -19.41 1.02
C GLU A 83 -8.91 -19.73 1.42
N ASN A 84 -7.95 -18.99 0.89
CA ASN A 84 -6.52 -19.16 1.14
C ASN A 84 -5.78 -17.83 1.14
N GLY A 85 -4.49 -17.85 1.46
CA GLY A 85 -3.67 -16.64 1.55
C GLY A 85 -3.48 -15.94 0.21
N LEU A 86 -3.39 -16.67 -0.91
CA LEU A 86 -3.33 -16.10 -2.26
C LEU A 86 -4.59 -15.31 -2.60
N HIS A 87 -5.78 -15.84 -2.28
CA HIS A 87 -7.04 -15.09 -2.44
C HIS A 87 -7.01 -13.77 -1.68
N GLY A 88 -6.48 -13.80 -0.45
CA GLY A 88 -6.38 -12.58 0.39
C GLY A 88 -5.47 -11.53 -0.21
N ILE A 89 -4.27 -11.90 -0.67
CA ILE A 89 -3.32 -10.95 -1.25
C ILE A 89 -3.77 -10.43 -2.61
N TRP A 90 -4.38 -11.29 -3.46
CA TRP A 90 -4.95 -10.85 -4.72
C TRP A 90 -6.11 -9.87 -4.53
N ASN A 91 -6.94 -10.05 -3.50
CA ASN A 91 -7.96 -9.08 -3.12
C ASN A 91 -7.36 -7.73 -2.76
N HIS A 92 -6.24 -7.71 -2.04
CA HIS A 92 -5.52 -6.49 -1.70
C HIS A 92 -4.98 -5.79 -2.97
N MET A 93 -4.30 -6.53 -3.83
CA MET A 93 -3.65 -5.99 -5.03
C MET A 93 -4.65 -5.43 -6.03
N LEU A 94 -5.81 -6.09 -6.21
CA LEU A 94 -6.81 -5.76 -7.22
C LEU A 94 -8.01 -4.96 -6.71
N ARG A 95 -8.01 -4.57 -5.42
CA ARG A 95 -9.10 -3.76 -4.87
C ARG A 95 -9.36 -2.50 -5.69
N TYR A 96 -10.59 -2.10 -5.80
CA TYR A 96 -10.94 -0.86 -6.48
C TYR A 96 -10.42 0.37 -5.72
N ARG A 97 -9.70 1.24 -6.42
CA ARG A 97 -9.10 2.48 -5.91
C ARG A 97 -9.45 3.69 -6.77
N GLY A 98 -10.47 3.56 -7.60
CA GLY A 98 -10.74 4.48 -8.71
C GLY A 98 -10.03 4.03 -9.97
N GLU A 99 -10.27 4.75 -11.07
CA GLU A 99 -9.64 4.46 -12.37
C GLU A 99 -8.31 5.17 -12.54
N ALA A 100 -8.21 6.39 -12.02
CA ALA A 100 -6.98 7.19 -12.03
C ALA A 100 -6.96 8.17 -10.87
N ILE A 101 -5.76 8.51 -10.42
CA ILE A 101 -5.51 9.58 -9.44
C ILE A 101 -4.31 10.41 -9.86
N GLU A 102 -4.34 11.66 -9.42
CA GLU A 102 -3.19 12.57 -9.39
C GLU A 102 -3.06 13.11 -7.97
N ARG A 103 -1.84 13.18 -7.48
CA ARG A 103 -1.57 13.71 -6.13
C ARG A 103 -0.16 14.25 -6.00
N THR A 104 0.03 15.18 -5.04
CA THR A 104 1.35 15.57 -4.54
C THR A 104 1.56 14.95 -3.18
N ILE A 105 2.70 14.28 -2.99
CA ILE A 105 3.07 13.67 -1.73
C ILE A 105 4.39 14.23 -1.20
N GLY A 106 4.56 14.20 0.12
CA GLY A 106 5.85 14.35 0.80
C GLY A 106 6.33 12.99 1.29
N GLN A 107 7.55 12.63 0.95
CA GLN A 107 8.22 11.44 1.47
C GLN A 107 9.41 11.84 2.32
N VAL A 108 9.53 11.24 3.50
CA VAL A 108 10.63 11.47 4.43
C VAL A 108 11.18 10.15 4.95
N ALA A 109 12.46 10.14 5.24
CA ALA A 109 13.16 9.09 5.97
C ALA A 109 13.71 9.72 7.27
N PRO A 110 12.93 9.72 8.37
CA PRO A 110 13.33 10.40 9.60
C PRO A 110 14.48 9.65 10.27
N ARG A 111 15.47 10.42 10.72
CA ARG A 111 16.62 9.92 11.47
C ARG A 111 16.30 9.76 12.95
N PRO A 112 17.13 9.03 13.71
CA PRO A 112 16.94 8.87 15.16
C PRO A 112 16.98 10.18 15.95
N ASP A 113 17.71 11.19 15.47
CA ASP A 113 17.77 12.54 16.04
C ASP A 113 16.56 13.42 15.69
N GLY A 114 15.67 12.92 14.82
CA GLY A 114 14.49 13.63 14.36
C GLY A 114 14.71 14.48 13.09
N ASP A 115 15.95 14.59 12.59
CA ASP A 115 16.23 15.25 11.34
C ASP A 115 15.73 14.46 10.13
N TYR A 116 15.33 15.13 9.06
CA TYR A 116 14.87 14.50 7.83
C TYR A 116 15.04 15.41 6.62
N THR A 117 15.01 14.81 5.44
CA THR A 117 14.91 15.53 4.18
C THR A 117 13.57 15.20 3.53
N MET A 118 12.73 16.20 3.31
CA MET A 118 11.46 16.00 2.59
C MET A 118 11.71 15.96 1.08
N VAL A 119 11.29 14.87 0.46
CA VAL A 119 11.20 14.74 -1.00
C VAL A 119 9.75 14.95 -1.42
N ARG A 120 9.48 16.05 -2.16
CA ARG A 120 8.15 16.33 -2.72
C ARG A 120 8.04 15.73 -4.10
N ILE A 121 6.95 15.06 -4.35
CA ILE A 121 6.76 14.22 -5.53
C ILE A 121 5.35 14.42 -6.06
N GLU A 122 5.22 14.62 -7.38
CA GLU A 122 3.97 14.49 -8.10
C GLU A 122 3.80 13.05 -8.55
N GLU A 123 2.63 12.48 -8.33
CA GLU A 123 2.29 11.13 -8.75
C GLU A 123 1.01 11.11 -9.55
N GLN A 124 1.01 10.31 -10.62
CA GLN A 124 -0.16 9.97 -11.41
C GLN A 124 -0.23 8.45 -11.51
N VAL A 125 -1.38 7.88 -11.20
CA VAL A 125 -1.63 6.45 -11.33
C VAL A 125 -2.89 6.22 -12.13
N MET A 126 -2.82 5.37 -13.13
CA MET A 126 -3.98 4.88 -13.86
C MET A 126 -4.07 3.37 -13.67
N TRP A 127 -5.12 2.93 -12.99
CA TRP A 127 -5.40 1.50 -12.81
C TRP A 127 -6.18 0.97 -14.02
N ARG A 128 -5.47 0.42 -15.01
CA ARG A 128 -6.09 -0.12 -16.23
C ARG A 128 -7.11 -1.22 -15.92
N TYR A 129 -6.78 -2.11 -14.98
CA TYR A 129 -7.68 -3.18 -14.56
C TYR A 129 -8.99 -2.65 -13.93
N ASN A 130 -8.96 -1.53 -13.21
CA ASN A 130 -10.15 -0.96 -12.57
C ASN A 130 -11.04 -0.14 -13.52
N ARG A 131 -10.66 0.10 -14.77
CA ARG A 131 -11.44 0.88 -15.74
C ARG A 131 -12.71 0.14 -16.14
N GLU A 132 -13.73 0.93 -16.51
CA GLU A 132 -14.98 0.40 -17.02
C GLU A 132 -14.76 -0.54 -18.22
N GLY A 133 -15.46 -1.69 -18.21
CA GLY A 133 -15.36 -2.72 -19.26
C GLY A 133 -14.10 -3.59 -19.21
N MET A 134 -13.13 -3.32 -18.32
CA MET A 134 -11.91 -4.13 -18.23
C MET A 134 -12.12 -5.42 -17.44
N THR A 135 -11.44 -6.46 -17.91
CA THR A 135 -11.36 -7.78 -17.29
C THR A 135 -9.88 -8.20 -17.19
N SER A 136 -9.60 -9.27 -16.45
CA SER A 136 -8.26 -9.88 -16.46
C SER A 136 -7.78 -10.27 -17.87
N ALA A 137 -8.68 -10.67 -18.76
CA ALA A 137 -8.36 -11.05 -20.13
C ALA A 137 -8.11 -9.84 -21.04
N THR A 138 -8.84 -8.73 -20.87
CA THR A 138 -8.77 -7.55 -21.77
C THR A 138 -7.82 -6.47 -21.28
N SER A 139 -7.22 -6.63 -20.12
CA SER A 139 -6.26 -5.67 -19.55
C SER A 139 -4.88 -5.72 -20.24
N ASP A 140 -4.62 -6.67 -21.17
CA ASP A 140 -3.31 -6.93 -21.78
C ASP A 140 -2.19 -7.16 -20.75
N ASN A 141 -2.52 -7.89 -19.70
CA ASN A 141 -1.65 -8.11 -18.54
C ASN A 141 -1.20 -6.82 -17.82
N VAL A 142 -1.84 -5.67 -18.05
CA VAL A 142 -1.51 -4.40 -17.39
C VAL A 142 -2.46 -4.16 -16.21
N LEU A 143 -1.91 -4.15 -15.00
CA LEU A 143 -2.62 -3.75 -13.79
C LEU A 143 -2.76 -2.23 -13.73
N ALA A 144 -1.63 -1.53 -13.79
CA ALA A 144 -1.58 -0.09 -13.67
C ALA A 144 -0.40 0.52 -14.42
N LYS A 145 -0.52 1.82 -14.73
CA LYS A 145 0.59 2.67 -15.14
C LYS A 145 0.80 3.72 -14.07
N PHE A 146 2.03 3.84 -13.60
CA PHE A 146 2.44 4.74 -12.54
C PHE A 146 3.47 5.73 -13.08
N TYR A 147 3.29 7.00 -12.78
CA TYR A 147 4.23 8.06 -13.08
C TYR A 147 4.54 8.84 -11.81
N GLN A 148 5.80 9.17 -11.62
CA GLN A 148 6.30 9.92 -10.49
C GLN A 148 7.31 10.95 -10.97
N GLY A 149 7.15 12.22 -10.55
CA GLY A 149 8.08 13.30 -10.84
C GLY A 149 8.55 13.97 -9.54
N VAL A 150 9.86 14.05 -9.32
CA VAL A 150 10.41 14.73 -8.14
C VAL A 150 10.39 16.25 -8.36
N ILE A 151 9.77 16.98 -7.43
CA ILE A 151 9.64 18.45 -7.43
C ILE A 151 10.77 19.08 -6.61
N SER A 152 11.07 18.53 -5.44
CA SER A 152 12.10 19.00 -4.51
C SER A 152 12.73 17.85 -3.73
N PRO A 153 13.93 18.00 -3.16
CA PRO A 153 14.81 19.16 -3.18
C PRO A 153 15.50 19.37 -4.53
N PRO A 154 16.14 20.53 -4.79
CA PRO A 154 16.74 20.88 -6.09
C PRO A 154 17.69 19.82 -6.65
N ARG A 155 18.46 19.14 -5.78
CA ARG A 155 19.39 18.05 -6.19
C ARG A 155 18.71 16.85 -6.85
N LEU A 156 17.42 16.62 -6.58
CA LEU A 156 16.62 15.51 -7.09
C LEU A 156 15.53 15.97 -8.07
N ALA A 157 15.24 17.28 -8.10
CA ALA A 157 14.17 17.82 -8.93
C ALA A 157 14.35 17.48 -10.42
N GLY A 158 13.24 17.16 -11.06
CA GLY A 158 13.20 16.79 -12.47
C GLY A 158 13.51 15.30 -12.75
N VAL A 159 13.91 14.51 -11.76
CA VAL A 159 13.97 13.05 -11.91
C VAL A 159 12.54 12.53 -12.06
N LYS A 160 12.32 11.66 -13.07
CA LYS A 160 11.01 11.06 -13.34
C LYS A 160 11.13 9.55 -13.39
N LEU A 161 10.13 8.88 -12.83
CA LEU A 161 9.96 7.42 -12.88
C LEU A 161 8.65 7.10 -13.58
N HIS A 162 8.67 6.18 -14.52
CA HIS A 162 7.49 5.63 -15.15
C HIS A 162 7.50 4.10 -15.02
N VAL A 163 6.40 3.53 -14.54
CA VAL A 163 6.29 2.09 -14.26
C VAL A 163 5.04 1.52 -14.92
N HIS A 164 5.18 0.40 -15.58
CA HIS A 164 4.08 -0.47 -15.99
C HIS A 164 4.01 -1.65 -15.02
N GLU A 165 2.99 -1.66 -14.20
CA GLU A 165 2.66 -2.78 -13.32
C GLU A 165 1.87 -3.81 -14.10
N THR A 166 2.29 -5.06 -14.03
CA THR A 166 1.60 -6.17 -14.70
C THR A 166 0.72 -6.95 -13.72
N LEU A 167 -0.34 -7.57 -14.21
CA LEU A 167 -1.19 -8.46 -13.43
C LEU A 167 -0.44 -9.73 -13.06
N ASP A 168 0.10 -10.42 -14.04
CA ASP A 168 0.95 -11.60 -13.87
C ASP A 168 2.40 -11.17 -14.07
N GLN A 169 3.09 -10.92 -12.97
CA GLN A 169 4.49 -10.48 -12.97
C GLN A 169 5.48 -11.62 -13.23
N ALA A 170 5.08 -12.87 -13.03
CA ALA A 170 5.90 -14.03 -13.35
C ALA A 170 5.99 -14.22 -14.87
N LYS A 171 4.88 -13.98 -15.58
CA LYS A 171 4.82 -14.02 -17.03
C LYS A 171 5.51 -12.82 -17.68
N ASP A 172 5.14 -11.61 -17.26
CA ASP A 172 5.69 -10.35 -17.77
C ASP A 172 6.10 -9.48 -16.58
N PRO A 173 7.40 -9.44 -16.24
CA PRO A 173 7.89 -8.65 -15.13
C PRO A 173 7.57 -7.17 -15.30
N ARG A 174 7.37 -6.49 -14.15
CA ARG A 174 7.25 -5.05 -14.06
C ARG A 174 8.30 -4.35 -14.92
N GLN A 175 7.90 -3.32 -15.66
CA GLN A 175 8.79 -2.52 -16.49
C GLN A 175 8.87 -1.11 -15.96
N ALA A 176 10.08 -0.55 -15.89
CA ALA A 176 10.26 0.82 -15.41
C ALA A 176 11.31 1.56 -16.22
N TRP A 177 11.11 2.88 -16.29
CA TRP A 177 12.01 3.83 -16.94
C TRP A 177 12.25 5.01 -16.03
N VAL A 178 13.50 5.42 -15.94
CA VAL A 178 13.92 6.60 -15.19
C VAL A 178 14.46 7.63 -16.16
N TYR A 179 13.91 8.85 -16.09
CA TYR A 179 14.51 10.03 -16.70
C TYR A 179 15.43 10.70 -15.68
N ASN A 180 16.69 10.87 -16.05
CA ASN A 180 17.65 11.61 -15.26
C ASN A 180 17.77 13.04 -15.81
N ALA A 181 17.40 14.03 -15.01
CA ALA A 181 17.37 15.43 -15.41
C ALA A 181 18.77 15.99 -15.73
N GLY A 182 19.81 15.57 -14.97
CA GLY A 182 21.19 16.00 -15.19
C GLY A 182 21.78 15.50 -16.50
N LEU A 183 21.44 14.24 -16.86
CA LEU A 183 21.91 13.61 -18.11
C LEU A 183 20.97 13.86 -19.28
N ARG A 184 19.78 14.36 -19.05
CA ARG A 184 18.69 14.53 -20.04
C ARG A 184 18.39 13.24 -20.83
N ARG A 185 18.48 12.09 -20.18
CA ARG A 185 18.30 10.77 -20.81
C ARG A 185 17.34 9.89 -20.03
N VAL A 186 16.53 9.14 -20.78
CA VAL A 186 15.71 8.05 -20.24
C VAL A 186 16.54 6.78 -20.27
N ARG A 187 16.52 6.02 -19.19
CA ARG A 187 17.10 4.68 -19.10
C ARG A 187 16.04 3.71 -18.58
N ARG A 188 16.08 2.48 -19.09
CA ARG A 188 15.32 1.40 -18.48
C ARG A 188 15.92 1.12 -17.11
N ALA A 189 15.06 0.97 -16.10
CA ALA A 189 15.45 0.56 -14.75
C ALA A 189 15.21 -0.95 -14.62
N PRO A 190 16.22 -1.80 -14.83
CA PRO A 190 16.02 -3.24 -14.86
C PRO A 190 15.73 -3.85 -13.50
N GLN A 191 16.04 -3.13 -12.43
CA GLN A 191 15.92 -3.62 -11.05
C GLN A 191 14.91 -2.78 -10.25
N VAL A 192 13.62 -2.93 -10.57
CA VAL A 192 12.53 -2.32 -9.79
C VAL A 192 11.63 -3.36 -9.15
N ALA A 193 12.14 -4.58 -9.00
CA ALA A 193 11.42 -5.71 -8.43
C ALA A 193 11.81 -5.95 -6.97
N PHE A 194 10.89 -6.53 -6.23
CA PHE A 194 11.08 -7.13 -4.91
C PHE A 194 11.78 -6.24 -3.88
N ASP A 195 12.96 -6.65 -3.46
CA ASP A 195 13.75 -6.13 -2.34
C ASP A 195 14.69 -4.97 -2.69
N ASN A 196 14.64 -4.47 -3.92
CA ASN A 196 15.39 -3.26 -4.25
C ASN A 196 14.85 -2.04 -3.47
N PRO A 197 15.74 -1.12 -3.05
CA PRO A 197 15.34 0.08 -2.34
C PRO A 197 14.28 0.89 -3.11
N GLY A 198 13.21 1.27 -2.44
CA GLY A 198 12.19 2.15 -2.99
C GLY A 198 12.74 3.56 -3.26
N THR A 199 12.19 4.25 -4.25
CA THR A 199 12.59 5.62 -4.59
C THR A 199 12.49 6.54 -3.37
N ALA A 200 13.55 7.30 -3.11
CA ALA A 200 13.66 8.29 -2.03
C ALA A 200 13.36 7.73 -0.62
N SER A 201 13.61 6.44 -0.38
CA SER A 201 13.36 5.79 0.91
C SER A 201 14.59 5.67 1.81
N ASP A 202 15.76 6.10 1.34
CA ASP A 202 17.07 5.91 2.00
C ASP A 202 17.28 4.46 2.48
N GLY A 203 16.76 3.49 1.71
CA GLY A 203 16.85 2.06 2.03
C GLY A 203 15.89 1.57 3.13
N GLN A 204 15.04 2.43 3.67
CA GLN A 204 14.10 2.05 4.74
C GLN A 204 12.85 1.30 4.23
N ARG A 205 12.67 1.20 2.94
CA ARG A 205 11.58 0.49 2.29
C ARG A 205 12.05 -0.19 1.01
N THR A 206 11.60 -1.39 0.76
CA THR A 206 11.76 -2.09 -0.52
C THR A 206 10.60 -1.80 -1.48
N ASN A 207 10.76 -2.12 -2.76
CA ASN A 207 9.73 -1.84 -3.76
C ASN A 207 8.46 -2.67 -3.56
N ASP A 208 8.57 -3.91 -3.10
CA ASP A 208 7.43 -4.80 -2.83
C ASP A 208 6.66 -4.41 -1.56
N GLN A 209 7.23 -3.58 -0.68
CA GLN A 209 6.53 -3.04 0.50
C GLN A 209 5.63 -1.82 0.18
N PHE A 210 5.68 -1.30 -1.06
CA PHE A 210 4.79 -0.22 -1.45
C PHE A 210 3.33 -0.65 -1.33
N ASP A 211 2.49 0.20 -0.76
CA ASP A 211 1.05 -0.08 -0.56
C ASP A 211 0.80 -1.40 0.22
N MET A 212 1.58 -1.65 1.26
CA MET A 212 1.68 -2.88 2.05
C MET A 212 2.32 -4.05 1.30
N PHE A 213 1.85 -4.37 0.12
CA PHE A 213 2.45 -5.34 -0.78
C PHE A 213 2.16 -4.99 -2.23
N ASN A 214 3.23 -4.87 -3.02
CA ASN A 214 3.18 -4.57 -4.44
C ASN A 214 4.27 -5.35 -5.19
N GLY A 215 4.07 -6.64 -5.36
CA GLY A 215 5.03 -7.52 -6.01
C GLY A 215 4.39 -8.78 -6.55
N SER A 216 5.21 -9.65 -7.15
CA SER A 216 4.77 -11.00 -7.50
C SER A 216 4.57 -11.82 -6.23
N PRO A 217 3.44 -12.52 -6.07
CA PRO A 217 3.21 -13.40 -4.93
C PRO A 217 4.10 -14.65 -4.94
N GLU A 218 4.81 -14.94 -6.03
CA GLU A 218 5.58 -16.18 -6.25
C GLU A 218 6.67 -16.46 -5.22
N ARG A 219 7.26 -15.41 -4.61
CA ARG A 219 8.37 -15.53 -3.64
C ARG A 219 7.92 -15.96 -2.25
N TYR A 220 6.63 -15.99 -1.99
CA TYR A 220 6.08 -16.19 -0.65
C TYR A 220 5.18 -17.40 -0.59
N ASN A 221 5.17 -18.06 0.57
CA ASN A 221 4.11 -18.97 0.99
C ASN A 221 3.05 -18.14 1.70
N TRP A 222 1.83 -18.18 1.19
CA TRP A 222 0.70 -17.37 1.65
C TRP A 222 -0.27 -18.22 2.47
N LYS A 223 -0.53 -17.81 3.70
CA LYS A 223 -1.46 -18.49 4.60
C LYS A 223 -2.58 -17.56 5.04
N LEU A 224 -3.82 -17.98 4.88
CA LEU A 224 -4.96 -17.30 5.46
C LEU A 224 -5.10 -17.72 6.92
N ILE A 225 -4.94 -16.75 7.83
CA ILE A 225 -5.10 -17.00 9.28
C ILE A 225 -6.58 -16.96 9.66
N GLY A 226 -7.39 -16.16 8.95
CA GLY A 226 -8.82 -16.03 9.18
C GLY A 226 -9.27 -14.59 9.37
N ARG A 227 -10.47 -14.41 9.92
CA ARG A 227 -11.01 -13.10 10.26
C ARG A 227 -10.59 -12.72 11.67
N SER A 228 -10.22 -11.46 11.85
CA SER A 228 -9.99 -10.87 13.16
C SER A 228 -10.49 -9.43 13.18
N GLU A 229 -10.64 -8.86 14.36
CA GLU A 229 -10.78 -7.42 14.54
C GLU A 229 -9.41 -6.82 14.82
N MET A 230 -9.10 -5.71 14.17
CA MET A 230 -7.84 -5.01 14.37
C MET A 230 -8.08 -3.51 14.49
N ILE A 231 -7.25 -2.87 15.30
CA ILE A 231 -7.16 -1.42 15.38
C ILE A 231 -6.26 -0.96 14.23
N VAL A 232 -6.87 -0.33 13.22
CA VAL A 232 -6.17 0.11 12.01
C VAL A 232 -6.26 1.62 11.83
N PRO A 233 -5.27 2.27 11.19
CA PRO A 233 -5.40 3.66 10.79
C PRO A 233 -6.57 3.80 9.82
N TYR A 234 -7.52 4.67 10.14
CA TYR A 234 -8.70 4.86 9.31
C TYR A 234 -9.24 6.28 9.46
N ASN A 235 -9.66 6.88 8.34
CA ASN A 235 -10.17 8.27 8.33
C ASN A 235 -9.18 9.29 8.91
N CYS A 236 -7.89 9.16 8.58
CA CYS A 236 -6.82 10.04 9.05
C CYS A 236 -6.82 11.40 8.32
N TYR A 237 -7.95 12.09 8.25
CA TYR A 237 -8.14 13.32 7.48
C TYR A 237 -7.19 14.45 7.90
N LYS A 238 -6.82 14.54 9.18
CA LYS A 238 -5.86 15.53 9.64
C LYS A 238 -4.49 15.35 8.99
N ALA A 239 -4.02 14.12 8.88
CA ALA A 239 -2.74 13.80 8.24
C ALA A 239 -2.75 14.02 6.71
N HIS A 240 -3.93 14.11 6.10
CA HIS A 240 -4.10 14.41 4.67
C HIS A 240 -4.42 15.88 4.38
N ASN A 241 -4.56 16.70 5.41
CA ASN A 241 -4.87 18.13 5.20
C ASN A 241 -3.62 18.87 4.70
N ALA A 242 -3.74 19.47 3.51
CA ALA A 242 -2.65 20.25 2.89
C ALA A 242 -2.22 21.49 3.71
N GLU A 243 -3.06 21.96 4.64
CA GLU A 243 -2.78 23.08 5.53
C GLU A 243 -1.91 22.71 6.74
N VAL A 244 -1.78 21.40 7.02
CA VAL A 244 -0.92 20.93 8.12
C VAL A 244 0.53 21.07 7.74
N ASP A 245 1.26 21.81 8.57
CA ASP A 245 2.70 21.98 8.42
C ASP A 245 3.40 20.60 8.50
N PRO A 246 4.17 20.23 7.47
CA PRO A 246 4.94 18.98 7.47
C PRO A 246 5.82 18.78 8.70
N ASP A 247 6.42 19.84 9.23
CA ASP A 247 7.27 19.76 10.43
C ASP A 247 6.46 19.39 11.69
N SER A 248 5.16 19.71 11.70
CA SER A 248 4.26 19.27 12.77
C SER A 248 3.86 17.78 12.65
N MET A 249 3.98 17.20 11.46
CA MET A 249 3.62 15.81 11.20
C MET A 249 4.70 14.81 11.60
N ILE A 250 5.97 15.24 11.60
CA ILE A 250 7.12 14.37 11.81
C ILE A 250 7.60 14.48 13.26
N ARG A 251 7.89 13.33 13.85
CA ARG A 251 8.56 13.19 15.17
C ARG A 251 9.79 12.31 14.99
N ALA A 252 10.67 12.29 15.97
CA ALA A 252 11.83 11.41 15.96
C ALA A 252 11.39 9.95 15.83
N GLY A 253 11.62 9.36 14.66
CA GLY A 253 11.32 7.98 14.34
C GLY A 253 9.86 7.62 14.03
N HIS A 254 8.90 8.56 14.12
CA HIS A 254 7.50 8.27 13.82
C HIS A 254 6.69 9.52 13.41
N LEU A 255 5.46 9.32 12.93
CA LEU A 255 4.51 10.39 12.69
C LEU A 255 3.92 10.91 14.01
N ASN A 256 3.47 12.16 14.01
CA ASN A 256 2.75 12.75 15.13
C ASN A 256 1.41 12.02 15.36
N PRO A 257 1.21 11.33 16.49
CA PRO A 257 0.00 10.56 16.74
C PRO A 257 -1.25 11.45 16.90
N ASP A 258 -1.13 12.75 17.23
CA ASP A 258 -2.26 13.70 17.30
C ASP A 258 -2.96 13.91 15.96
N LEU A 259 -2.28 13.62 14.86
CA LEU A 259 -2.80 13.72 13.50
C LEU A 259 -3.38 12.42 12.98
N LEU A 260 -3.17 11.33 13.70
CA LEU A 260 -3.62 9.99 13.31
C LEU A 260 -4.96 9.66 13.97
N ARG A 261 -5.64 8.74 13.36
CA ARG A 261 -6.93 8.25 13.81
C ARG A 261 -7.00 6.75 13.59
N TYR A 262 -7.49 6.03 14.57
CA TYR A 262 -7.60 4.58 14.54
C TYR A 262 -9.05 4.16 14.79
N GLU A 263 -9.46 3.04 14.17
CA GLU A 263 -10.77 2.45 14.33
C GLU A 263 -10.66 0.92 14.39
N HIS A 264 -11.59 0.25 15.08
CA HIS A 264 -11.74 -1.19 14.97
C HIS A 264 -12.36 -1.55 13.62
N HIS A 265 -11.69 -2.42 12.88
CA HIS A 265 -12.22 -2.98 11.64
C HIS A 265 -12.03 -4.49 11.60
N ARG A 266 -13.04 -5.17 11.04
CA ARG A 266 -12.94 -6.59 10.72
C ARG A 266 -12.06 -6.75 9.48
N VAL A 267 -11.02 -7.57 9.60
CA VAL A 267 -10.01 -7.78 8.56
C VAL A 267 -9.81 -9.26 8.27
N TRP A 268 -9.34 -9.57 7.08
CA TRP A 268 -8.73 -10.85 6.77
C TRP A 268 -7.25 -10.78 7.12
N LYS A 269 -6.79 -11.67 7.99
CA LYS A 269 -5.38 -11.76 8.36
C LYS A 269 -4.69 -12.79 7.48
N VAL A 270 -3.71 -12.31 6.73
CA VAL A 270 -2.89 -13.11 5.81
C VAL A 270 -1.44 -13.06 6.28
N GLU A 271 -0.79 -14.20 6.33
CA GLU A 271 0.63 -14.34 6.65
C GLU A 271 1.40 -14.72 5.40
N ALA A 272 2.53 -14.06 5.19
CA ALA A 272 3.46 -14.36 4.11
C ALA A 272 4.81 -14.74 4.70
N THR A 273 5.34 -15.89 4.29
CA THR A 273 6.70 -16.32 4.62
C THR A 273 7.50 -16.49 3.34
N VAL A 274 8.73 -16.00 3.33
CA VAL A 274 9.62 -16.12 2.16
C VAL A 274 9.86 -17.62 1.89
N LYS A 275 9.81 -18.02 0.63
CA LYS A 275 10.17 -19.38 0.22
C LYS A 275 11.68 -19.56 0.32
N ASP A 276 12.10 -20.76 0.70
CA ASP A 276 13.51 -21.14 0.74
C ASP A 276 14.16 -20.98 -0.64
N GLY A 277 15.33 -20.37 -0.70
CA GLY A 277 16.12 -20.20 -1.92
C GLY A 277 15.68 -19.08 -2.87
N THR A 278 14.83 -18.14 -2.41
CA THR A 278 14.39 -16.97 -3.21
C THR A 278 15.03 -15.68 -2.76
#